data_12f59db9347e4214edc189de74803a58
#
_entry.id   12f59db9347e4214edc189de74803a58
#
_cell.length_a   1.000
_cell.length_b   1.000
_cell.length_c   1.000
_cell.angle_alpha   90.00
_cell.angle_beta   90.00
_cell.angle_gamma   90.00
#
_symmetry.space_group_name_H-M   'P 1'
#
loop_
_entity.id
_entity.type
_entity.pdbx_description
1 polymer ?
#
loop_
_entity_poly.entity_id
_entity_poly.type
_entity_poly.pdbx_seq_one_letter_code
_entity_poly.pdbx_strand_id
1 'polypeptide(L)'
;MTTESNRQIVAAIFDELARGNGKPFIDAMADDFRWTIKGRTPWSRTYRGKQAVRRELLAPLFGQFAGTYTNRANRILCDGDVVVVECEGNVVTKSGKLYCNSYCYVVEMADDKFQSLTEYLDTALVEEVLEPPQSM
;
A
#
# COMPACT_ATOMS: atom_id res chain seq x y z
N MET A 1 -1.46 6.89 22.11
CA MET A 1 -1.02 5.60 21.57
C MET A 1 0.47 5.46 21.74
N THR A 2 0.93 4.28 22.05
CA THR A 2 2.36 4.03 22.22
C THR A 2 2.98 3.60 20.90
N THR A 3 4.29 3.83 20.77
CA THR A 3 5.08 3.34 19.66
C THR A 3 4.89 1.84 19.48
N GLU A 4 4.95 1.07 20.59
CA GLU A 4 4.83 -0.38 20.51
C GLU A 4 3.44 -0.83 20.06
N SER A 5 2.36 -0.18 20.50
CA SER A 5 1.03 -0.58 20.06
C SER A 5 0.81 -0.27 18.57
N ASN A 6 1.31 0.87 18.07
CA ASN A 6 1.24 1.19 16.65
C ASN A 6 2.02 0.18 15.81
N ARG A 7 3.21 -0.20 16.28
CA ARG A 7 4.04 -1.20 15.60
C ARG A 7 3.34 -2.54 15.52
N GLN A 8 2.70 -2.97 16.61
CA GLN A 8 1.98 -4.24 16.66
C GLN A 8 0.77 -4.26 15.73
N ILE A 9 0.04 -3.16 15.65
CA ILE A 9 -1.10 -3.03 14.73
C ILE A 9 -0.63 -3.23 13.30
N VAL A 10 0.42 -2.54 12.91
CA VAL A 10 0.94 -2.61 11.55
C VAL A 10 1.51 -4.00 11.25
N ALA A 11 2.23 -4.59 12.20
CA ALA A 11 2.79 -5.93 12.03
C ALA A 11 1.70 -6.96 11.77
N ALA A 12 0.59 -6.90 12.52
CA ALA A 12 -0.53 -7.81 12.34
C ALA A 12 -1.19 -7.65 10.95
N ILE A 13 -1.31 -6.42 10.49
CA ILE A 13 -1.86 -6.12 9.16
C ILE A 13 -0.99 -6.74 8.07
N PHE A 14 0.33 -6.61 8.19
CA PHE A 14 1.26 -7.16 7.19
C PHE A 14 1.37 -8.68 7.27
N ASP A 15 1.16 -9.29 8.44
CA ASP A 15 1.06 -10.75 8.53
C ASP A 15 -0.10 -11.27 7.66
N GLU A 16 -1.23 -10.57 7.66
CA GLU A 16 -2.36 -10.94 6.82
C GLU A 16 -2.10 -10.66 5.34
N LEU A 17 -1.46 -9.54 5.03
CA LEU A 17 -1.07 -9.21 3.65
C LEU A 17 -0.13 -10.26 3.06
N ALA A 18 0.76 -10.81 3.87
CA ALA A 18 1.68 -11.86 3.42
C ALA A 18 0.93 -13.14 3.02
N ARG A 19 -0.30 -13.32 3.55
CA ARG A 19 -1.17 -14.45 3.22
C ARG A 19 -2.18 -14.12 2.13
N GLY A 20 -2.12 -12.92 1.58
CA GLY A 20 -3.05 -12.49 0.54
C GLY A 20 -4.34 -11.88 1.06
N ASN A 21 -4.43 -11.60 2.36
CA ASN A 21 -5.62 -10.98 2.95
C ASN A 21 -5.40 -9.50 3.18
N GLY A 22 -5.91 -8.66 2.28
CA GLY A 22 -5.78 -7.22 2.36
C GLY A 22 -6.89 -6.51 3.13
N LYS A 23 -7.88 -7.25 3.64
CA LYS A 23 -9.01 -6.62 4.34
C LYS A 23 -8.59 -5.84 5.58
N PRO A 24 -7.73 -6.37 6.47
CA PRO A 24 -7.30 -5.58 7.63
C PRO A 24 -6.59 -4.28 7.28
N PHE A 25 -5.87 -4.26 6.17
CA PHE A 25 -5.21 -3.03 5.69
C PHE A 25 -6.26 -1.97 5.32
N ILE A 26 -7.28 -2.37 4.58
CA ILE A 26 -8.35 -1.46 4.18
C ILE A 26 -9.16 -1.00 5.39
N ASP A 27 -9.47 -1.93 6.29
CA ASP A 27 -10.24 -1.60 7.50
C ASP A 27 -9.49 -0.64 8.43
N ALA A 28 -8.16 -0.64 8.36
CA ALA A 28 -7.34 0.27 9.17
C ALA A 28 -7.35 1.71 8.66
N MET A 29 -7.77 1.94 7.42
CA MET A 29 -7.79 3.30 6.85
C MET A 29 -8.85 4.16 7.54
N ALA A 30 -8.45 5.36 7.98
CA ALA A 30 -9.41 6.36 8.44
C ALA A 30 -10.24 6.86 7.25
N ASP A 31 -11.42 7.41 7.51
CA ASP A 31 -12.29 7.90 6.43
C ASP A 31 -11.61 8.96 5.58
N ASP A 32 -10.78 9.80 6.20
CA ASP A 32 -10.03 10.85 5.52
C ASP A 32 -8.58 10.44 5.21
N PHE A 33 -8.29 9.15 5.17
CA PHE A 33 -6.98 8.60 4.87
C PHE A 33 -6.45 9.15 3.54
N ARG A 34 -5.15 9.45 3.49
CA ARG A 34 -4.47 9.90 2.27
C ARG A 34 -3.36 8.93 1.92
N TRP A 35 -3.30 8.55 0.66
CA TRP A 35 -2.23 7.70 0.13
C TRP A 35 -1.48 8.47 -0.94
N THR A 36 -0.21 8.73 -0.70
CA THR A 36 0.67 9.43 -1.66
C THR A 36 1.64 8.43 -2.26
N ILE A 37 1.65 8.32 -3.58
CA ILE A 37 2.63 7.53 -4.32
C ILE A 37 3.65 8.51 -4.92
N LYS A 38 4.90 8.36 -4.51
CA LYS A 38 5.99 9.23 -4.96
C LYS A 38 6.42 8.85 -6.38
N GLY A 39 7.10 9.78 -7.04
CA GLY A 39 7.64 9.57 -8.36
C GLY A 39 6.88 10.33 -9.43
N ARG A 40 7.10 9.93 -10.67
CA ARG A 40 6.49 10.59 -11.85
C ARG A 40 5.75 9.59 -12.73
N THR A 41 5.30 8.49 -12.18
CA THR A 41 4.53 7.51 -12.92
C THR A 41 3.09 7.99 -13.10
N PRO A 42 2.33 7.37 -14.01
CA PRO A 42 0.90 7.69 -14.11
C PRO A 42 0.09 7.41 -12.84
N TRP A 43 0.65 6.62 -11.91
CA TRP A 43 0.02 6.32 -10.62
C TRP A 43 0.43 7.28 -9.51
N SER A 44 1.47 8.11 -9.75
CA SER A 44 2.10 8.94 -8.73
C SER A 44 1.29 10.21 -8.48
N ARG A 45 0.62 10.28 -7.34
CA ARG A 45 -0.13 11.43 -6.84
C ARG A 45 -0.61 11.14 -5.44
N THR A 46 -1.35 12.06 -4.85
CA THR A 46 -2.03 11.85 -3.57
C THR A 46 -3.50 11.53 -3.81
N TYR A 47 -3.93 10.38 -3.30
CA TYR A 47 -5.33 9.94 -3.31
C TYR A 47 -5.93 10.32 -1.96
N ARG A 48 -6.97 11.15 -1.94
CA ARG A 48 -7.50 11.73 -0.71
C ARG A 48 -8.83 11.11 -0.35
N GLY A 49 -8.87 10.50 0.83
CA GLY A 49 -10.06 9.85 1.37
C GLY A 49 -10.08 8.36 1.08
N LYS A 50 -10.57 7.59 2.05
CA LYS A 50 -10.64 6.13 1.94
C LYS A 50 -11.40 5.68 0.70
N GLN A 51 -12.51 6.33 0.38
CA GLN A 51 -13.30 5.93 -0.79
C GLN A 51 -12.58 6.22 -2.10
N ALA A 52 -11.89 7.36 -2.19
CA ALA A 52 -11.09 7.68 -3.37
C ALA A 52 -9.93 6.70 -3.52
N VAL A 53 -9.27 6.33 -2.43
CA VAL A 53 -8.20 5.32 -2.45
C VAL A 53 -8.73 4.00 -3.00
N ARG A 54 -9.90 3.57 -2.52
CA ARG A 54 -10.49 2.31 -2.98
C ARG A 54 -10.90 2.36 -4.45
N ARG A 55 -11.53 3.44 -4.87
CA ARG A 55 -12.09 3.56 -6.23
C ARG A 55 -11.04 3.93 -7.27
N GLU A 56 -10.14 4.85 -6.94
CA GLU A 56 -9.22 5.43 -7.92
C GLU A 56 -7.84 4.78 -7.92
N LEU A 57 -7.45 4.14 -6.84
CA LEU A 57 -6.16 3.45 -6.74
C LEU A 57 -6.32 1.94 -6.71
N LEU A 58 -6.96 1.42 -5.66
CA LEU A 58 -6.96 -0.03 -5.42
C LEU A 58 -7.75 -0.80 -6.47
N ALA A 59 -8.94 -0.35 -6.83
CA ALA A 59 -9.75 -1.08 -7.80
C ALA A 59 -9.08 -1.13 -9.19
N PRO A 60 -8.59 0.00 -9.77
CA PRO A 60 -7.89 -0.08 -11.05
C PRO A 60 -6.61 -0.88 -10.98
N LEU A 61 -5.87 -0.78 -9.88
CA LEU A 61 -4.61 -1.50 -9.73
C LEU A 61 -4.84 -3.00 -9.65
N PHE A 62 -5.70 -3.44 -8.75
CA PHE A 62 -5.99 -4.86 -8.56
C PHE A 62 -6.73 -5.45 -9.75
N GLY A 63 -7.42 -4.62 -10.51
CA GLY A 63 -8.03 -5.06 -11.77
C GLY A 63 -7.03 -5.54 -12.81
N GLN A 64 -5.76 -5.18 -12.69
CA GLN A 64 -4.70 -5.64 -13.59
C GLN A 64 -4.04 -6.95 -13.10
N PHE A 65 -4.35 -7.40 -11.91
CA PHE A 65 -3.68 -8.57 -11.31
C PHE A 65 -4.43 -9.86 -11.63
N ALA A 66 -3.65 -10.90 -11.93
CA ALA A 66 -4.15 -12.25 -12.07
C ALA A 66 -3.68 -13.04 -10.84
N GLY A 67 -4.62 -13.54 -10.04
CA GLY A 67 -4.27 -14.25 -8.82
C GLY A 67 -4.17 -13.33 -7.61
N THR A 68 -3.65 -13.87 -6.54
CA THR A 68 -3.65 -13.20 -5.24
C THR A 68 -2.41 -12.34 -5.07
N TYR A 69 -2.61 -11.07 -4.78
CA TYR A 69 -1.53 -10.16 -4.41
C TYR A 69 -1.11 -10.44 -2.97
N THR A 70 0.17 -10.61 -2.74
CA THR A 70 0.75 -10.70 -1.40
C THR A 70 1.77 -9.58 -1.19
N ASN A 71 1.92 -9.16 0.06
CA ASN A 71 2.92 -8.17 0.41
C ASN A 71 3.49 -8.55 1.76
N ARG A 72 4.82 -8.69 1.82
CA ARG A 72 5.51 -9.14 3.02
C ARG A 72 6.42 -8.05 3.55
N ALA A 73 6.29 -7.74 4.83
CA ALA A 73 7.18 -6.79 5.50
C ALA A 73 8.52 -7.46 5.77
N ASN A 74 9.60 -6.76 5.40
CA ASN A 74 10.96 -7.18 5.71
C ASN A 74 11.45 -6.52 7.00
N ARG A 75 11.03 -5.28 7.23
CA ARG A 75 11.43 -4.52 8.43
C ARG A 75 10.36 -3.50 8.77
N ILE A 76 10.03 -3.40 10.05
CA ILE A 76 9.08 -2.41 10.56
C ILE A 76 9.79 -1.59 11.62
N LEU A 77 9.84 -0.28 11.42
CA LEU A 77 10.40 0.68 12.37
C LEU A 77 9.28 1.59 12.83
N CYS A 78 9.27 1.95 14.10
CA CYS A 78 8.21 2.80 14.62
C CYS A 78 8.79 3.84 15.56
N ASP A 79 8.34 5.08 15.41
CA ASP A 79 8.68 6.17 16.32
C ASP A 79 7.40 6.97 16.56
N GLY A 80 6.81 6.81 17.72
CA GLY A 80 5.55 7.47 18.07
C GLY A 80 4.43 7.06 17.13
N ASP A 81 3.86 8.02 16.42
CA ASP A 81 2.74 7.80 15.53
C ASP A 81 3.16 7.48 14.09
N VAL A 82 4.46 7.38 13.82
CA VAL A 82 4.98 7.10 12.49
C VAL A 82 5.54 5.68 12.45
N VAL A 83 5.04 4.88 11.50
CA VAL A 83 5.52 3.51 11.28
C VAL A 83 6.08 3.43 9.88
N VAL A 84 7.31 2.96 9.76
CA VAL A 84 7.99 2.76 8.47
C VAL A 84 8.06 1.28 8.18
N VAL A 85 7.59 0.87 7.00
CA VAL A 85 7.56 -0.54 6.61
C VAL A 85 8.32 -0.71 5.30
N GLU A 86 9.40 -1.47 5.34
CA GLU A 86 10.07 -1.94 4.12
C GLU A 86 9.44 -3.27 3.75
N CYS A 87 8.88 -3.36 2.56
CA CYS A 87 8.09 -4.54 2.17
C CYS A 87 8.19 -4.82 0.69
N GLU A 88 7.75 -6.01 0.30
CA GLU A 88 7.79 -6.45 -1.09
C GLU A 88 6.46 -7.07 -1.48
N GLY A 89 5.91 -6.58 -2.60
CA GLY A 89 4.71 -7.16 -3.20
C GLY A 89 5.05 -8.28 -4.15
N ASN A 90 4.10 -9.16 -4.40
CA ASN A 90 4.27 -10.28 -5.33
C ASN A 90 2.93 -10.61 -5.99
N VAL A 91 2.89 -10.46 -7.31
CA VAL A 91 1.70 -10.81 -8.09
C VAL A 91 2.08 -10.90 -9.56
N VAL A 92 1.28 -11.66 -10.34
CA VAL A 92 1.38 -11.71 -11.80
C VAL A 92 0.22 -10.91 -12.36
N THR A 93 0.49 -10.08 -13.38
CA THR A 93 -0.56 -9.32 -14.04
C THR A 93 -1.34 -10.20 -15.02
N LYS A 94 -2.50 -9.71 -15.45
CA LYS A 94 -3.32 -10.42 -16.46
C LYS A 94 -2.61 -10.55 -17.80
N SER A 95 -1.63 -9.67 -18.07
CA SER A 95 -0.80 -9.77 -19.28
C SER A 95 0.35 -10.78 -19.12
N GLY A 96 0.48 -11.42 -17.95
CA GLY A 96 1.51 -12.42 -17.68
C GLY A 96 2.82 -11.88 -17.19
N LYS A 97 2.89 -10.61 -16.82
CA LYS A 97 4.11 -9.99 -16.31
C LYS A 97 4.18 -10.12 -14.80
N LEU A 98 5.37 -10.35 -14.28
CA LEU A 98 5.61 -10.41 -12.84
C LEU A 98 5.74 -9.00 -12.28
N TYR A 99 4.93 -8.68 -11.27
CA TYR A 99 5.01 -7.40 -10.58
C TYR A 99 5.38 -7.64 -9.12
N CYS A 100 6.68 -7.59 -8.83
CA CYS A 100 7.24 -7.77 -7.48
C CYS A 100 7.98 -6.50 -7.10
N ASN A 101 7.23 -5.48 -6.72
CA ASN A 101 7.84 -4.19 -6.40
C ASN A 101 8.32 -4.17 -4.96
N SER A 102 9.38 -3.39 -4.73
CA SER A 102 9.92 -3.12 -3.41
C SER A 102 9.41 -1.76 -2.95
N TYR A 103 8.91 -1.69 -1.73
CA TYR A 103 8.30 -0.49 -1.19
C TYR A 103 8.92 -0.07 0.12
N CYS A 104 8.90 1.24 0.35
CA CYS A 104 9.04 1.81 1.68
C CYS A 104 7.79 2.63 1.94
N TYR A 105 6.97 2.17 2.89
CA TYR A 105 5.77 2.88 3.31
C TYR A 105 6.06 3.66 4.58
N VAL A 106 5.73 4.94 4.56
CA VAL A 106 5.77 5.77 5.77
C VAL A 106 4.33 6.05 6.16
N VAL A 107 3.90 5.46 7.28
CA VAL A 107 2.51 5.49 7.71
C VAL A 107 2.39 6.39 8.94
N GLU A 108 1.46 7.34 8.90
CA GLU A 108 1.10 8.11 10.08
C GLU A 108 -0.17 7.52 10.68
N MET A 109 -0.12 7.21 11.98
CA MET A 109 -1.21 6.59 12.71
C MET A 109 -1.93 7.63 13.56
N ALA A 110 -3.25 7.48 13.70
CA ALA A 110 -4.05 8.24 14.64
C ALA A 110 -5.21 7.36 15.10
N ASP A 111 -5.42 7.24 16.41
CA ASP A 111 -6.54 6.46 16.97
C ASP A 111 -6.60 5.03 16.44
N ASP A 112 -5.45 4.37 16.37
CA ASP A 112 -5.29 2.99 15.88
C ASP A 112 -5.63 2.83 14.38
N LYS A 113 -5.71 3.93 13.63
CA LYS A 113 -6.03 3.93 12.22
C LYS A 113 -4.89 4.51 11.41
N PHE A 114 -4.83 4.14 10.14
CA PHE A 114 -3.95 4.79 9.16
C PHE A 114 -4.54 6.16 8.82
N GLN A 115 -3.83 7.22 9.15
CA GLN A 115 -4.20 8.58 8.79
C GLN A 115 -3.63 8.95 7.42
N SER A 116 -2.40 8.55 7.15
CA SER A 116 -1.76 8.77 5.86
C SER A 116 -0.72 7.69 5.60
N LEU A 117 -0.42 7.47 4.33
CA LEU A 117 0.64 6.58 3.89
C LEU A 117 1.35 7.24 2.72
N THR A 118 2.68 7.32 2.81
CA THR A 118 3.52 7.75 1.70
C THR A 118 4.29 6.54 1.21
N GLU A 119 4.16 6.26 -0.08
CA GLU A 119 4.74 5.09 -0.72
C GLU A 119 5.93 5.52 -1.59
N TYR A 120 7.11 4.99 -1.28
CA TYR A 120 8.31 5.07 -2.11
C TYR A 120 8.51 3.69 -2.73
N LEU A 121 8.82 3.62 -4.00
CA LEU A 121 8.83 2.36 -4.72
C LEU A 121 9.76 2.43 -5.93
N ASP A 122 9.97 1.29 -6.58
CA ASP A 122 10.70 1.26 -7.85
C ASP A 122 9.75 1.74 -8.95
N THR A 123 9.90 2.99 -9.34
CA THR A 123 9.03 3.61 -10.33
C THR A 123 9.30 3.10 -11.75
N ALA A 124 10.52 2.66 -12.03
CA ALA A 124 10.84 2.07 -13.32
C ALA A 124 10.04 0.78 -13.53
N LEU A 125 9.90 -0.02 -12.48
CA LEU A 125 9.12 -1.25 -12.57
C LEU A 125 7.62 -0.95 -12.78
N VAL A 126 7.10 0.09 -12.13
CA VAL A 126 5.72 0.52 -12.35
C VAL A 126 5.46 0.79 -13.83
N GLU A 127 6.33 1.58 -14.45
CA GLU A 127 6.16 1.96 -15.85
C GLU A 127 6.36 0.77 -16.80
N GLU A 128 7.23 -0.15 -16.44
CA GLU A 128 7.51 -1.34 -17.25
C GLU A 128 6.34 -2.33 -17.24
N VAL A 129 5.66 -2.49 -16.11
CA VAL A 129 4.71 -3.59 -15.91
C VAL A 129 3.25 -3.14 -15.90
N LEU A 130 2.94 -2.02 -15.25
CA LEU A 130 1.55 -1.61 -15.04
C LEU A 130 1.06 -0.69 -16.16
N GLU A 131 -0.19 -0.92 -16.57
CA GLU A 131 -0.88 0.03 -17.43
C GLU A 131 -1.27 1.25 -16.61
N PRO A 132 -1.34 2.46 -17.20
CA PRO A 132 -1.81 3.64 -16.48
C PRO A 132 -3.22 3.43 -15.91
N PRO A 133 -3.57 4.12 -14.81
CA PRO A 133 -4.94 4.07 -14.31
C PRO A 133 -5.88 4.64 -15.36
N GLN A 134 -7.02 3.99 -15.53
CA GLN A 134 -7.99 4.45 -16.53
C GLN A 134 -8.69 5.69 -16.03
N SER A 135 -8.76 6.72 -16.87
CA SER A 135 -9.56 7.88 -16.53
C SER A 135 -11.04 7.56 -16.70
N MET A 136 -11.81 8.04 -15.78
CA MET A 136 -13.24 7.84 -15.76
C MET A 136 -13.93 8.97 -16.47
#